data_f28b310464d0f05cadec17245c42edeb
#
_entry.id   f28b310464d0f05cadec17245c42edeb
#
_cell.length_a   1.000
_cell.length_b   1.000
_cell.length_c   1.000
_cell.angle_alpha   90.00
_cell.angle_beta   90.00
_cell.angle_gamma   90.00
#
_symmetry.space_group_name_H-M   'P 1'
#
loop_
_entity.id
_entity.type
_entity.pdbx_description
1 polymer ?
#
loop_
_entity_poly.entity_id
_entity_poly.type
_entity_poly.pdbx_seq_one_letter_code
_entity_poly.pdbx_strand_id
1 'polypeptide(L)'
;QKTAYEIRLSLVGSEMCIRDSSISKNQKKFEIVDSFLSELAVLGFEYGYSLVEPNTLTIWEAQFGDFANGAQVIIDQFISSGERKWQRASGLVMLLPHGYEGQGPEHSSARLERFLQLCANDNLQVMNCTTPANYFHALRRQIHRDFRKPLVLMTPKSLLRNKYCVSSIEDFNKQTSFHRILWDHALNKDSKNFIKLKKPAKIKKVILCSGKVYFDLLSAREKIKRDDVIFFRIEQLYPFPVKSLVKELKPYASNAKFYWCQEEPKNMGAWFSVRDYIQWTLETIKAKNNKISYIGRNPDASPATGYAKRHSVEQQEIIKKVFE
;
A
#
# COMPACT_ATOMS: atom_id res chain seq x y z
N GLN A 1 -13.45 -24.66 -26.24
CA GLN A 1 -13.34 -23.30 -26.82
C GLN A 1 -12.88 -22.38 -25.70
N LYS A 2 -11.70 -21.78 -25.88
CA LYS A 2 -11.25 -20.72 -24.96
C LYS A 2 -12.17 -19.51 -25.11
N THR A 3 -12.53 -18.88 -24.02
CA THR A 3 -13.36 -17.68 -24.05
C THR A 3 -12.58 -16.51 -24.69
N ALA A 4 -13.28 -15.57 -25.29
CA ALA A 4 -12.65 -14.37 -25.87
C ALA A 4 -11.80 -13.58 -24.85
N TYR A 5 -12.08 -13.76 -23.56
CA TYR A 5 -11.34 -13.19 -22.46
C TYR A 5 -9.99 -13.89 -22.24
N GLU A 6 -9.96 -15.22 -22.28
CA GLU A 6 -8.72 -16.02 -22.16
C GLU A 6 -7.77 -15.80 -23.33
N ILE A 7 -8.32 -15.63 -24.55
CA ILE A 7 -7.54 -15.29 -25.74
C ILE A 7 -6.99 -13.87 -25.65
N ARG A 8 -7.77 -12.91 -25.13
CA ARG A 8 -7.34 -11.52 -24.97
C ARG A 8 -6.26 -11.34 -23.90
N LEU A 9 -6.30 -12.07 -22.80
CA LEU A 9 -5.28 -11.97 -21.73
C LEU A 9 -3.89 -12.40 -22.23
N SER A 10 -3.80 -13.51 -22.96
CA SER A 10 -2.51 -13.97 -23.50
C SER A 10 -1.98 -13.08 -24.63
N LEU A 11 -2.86 -12.57 -25.51
CA LEU A 11 -2.47 -11.68 -26.61
C LEU A 11 -2.11 -10.28 -26.11
N VAL A 12 -2.88 -9.72 -25.18
CA VAL A 12 -2.60 -8.38 -24.61
C VAL A 12 -1.28 -8.37 -23.85
N GLY A 13 -0.98 -9.43 -23.08
CA GLY A 13 0.32 -9.57 -22.42
C GLY A 13 1.48 -9.58 -23.41
N SER A 14 1.38 -10.40 -24.47
CA SER A 14 2.41 -10.48 -25.51
C SER A 14 2.59 -9.18 -26.29
N GLU A 15 1.49 -8.51 -26.68
CA GLU A 15 1.57 -7.23 -27.38
C GLU A 15 2.14 -6.12 -26.52
N MET A 16 1.79 -6.04 -25.25
CA MET A 16 2.37 -5.07 -24.32
C MET A 16 3.87 -5.31 -24.16
N CYS A 17 4.30 -6.54 -23.94
CA CYS A 17 5.73 -6.89 -23.86
C CYS A 17 6.50 -6.51 -25.13
N ILE A 18 5.95 -6.73 -26.32
CA ILE A 18 6.56 -6.35 -27.59
C ILE A 18 6.73 -4.82 -27.69
N ARG A 19 5.70 -4.05 -27.35
CA ARG A 19 5.76 -2.58 -27.34
C ARG A 19 6.77 -2.06 -26.33
N ASP A 20 6.68 -2.53 -25.10
CA ASP A 20 7.50 -2.04 -24.00
C ASP A 20 8.97 -2.42 -24.17
N SER A 21 9.26 -3.53 -24.87
CA SER A 21 10.62 -3.94 -25.23
C SER A 21 11.20 -3.15 -26.42
N SER A 22 10.41 -2.36 -27.11
CA SER A 22 10.75 -1.73 -28.38
C SER A 22 10.51 -0.23 -28.43
N ILE A 23 10.45 0.46 -27.29
CA ILE A 23 10.22 1.93 -27.21
C ILE A 23 11.37 2.71 -27.85
N SER A 24 12.62 2.28 -27.68
CA SER A 24 13.78 2.92 -28.27
C SER A 24 14.92 1.94 -28.56
N LYS A 25 15.81 2.30 -29.52
CA LYS A 25 16.99 1.50 -29.87
C LYS A 25 17.98 1.31 -28.71
N ASN A 26 18.01 2.24 -27.77
CA ASN A 26 18.94 2.24 -26.64
C ASN A 26 18.27 1.79 -25.33
N GLN A 27 17.07 1.22 -25.42
CA GLN A 27 16.35 0.73 -24.26
C GLN A 27 17.10 -0.41 -23.59
N LYS A 28 17.12 -0.40 -22.27
CA LYS A 28 17.58 -1.55 -21.48
C LYS A 28 16.61 -2.72 -21.63
N LYS A 29 17.13 -3.91 -21.40
CA LYS A 29 16.34 -5.15 -21.47
C LYS A 29 15.13 -5.08 -20.53
N PHE A 30 13.99 -5.49 -21.07
CA PHE A 30 12.74 -5.66 -20.34
C PHE A 30 12.21 -7.07 -20.61
N GLU A 31 12.03 -7.85 -19.57
CA GLU A 31 11.55 -9.24 -19.65
C GLU A 31 10.37 -9.43 -18.72
N ILE A 32 9.33 -10.08 -19.23
CA ILE A 32 8.21 -10.60 -18.46
C ILE A 32 8.13 -12.08 -18.73
N VAL A 33 8.11 -12.87 -17.65
CA VAL A 33 8.05 -14.34 -17.73
C VAL A 33 6.87 -14.82 -16.90
N ASP A 34 5.99 -15.62 -17.51
CA ASP A 34 4.96 -16.32 -16.76
C ASP A 34 5.62 -17.33 -15.82
N SER A 35 5.34 -17.19 -14.53
CA SER A 35 5.94 -18.05 -13.51
C SER A 35 5.34 -19.44 -13.48
N PHE A 36 6.13 -20.42 -13.07
CA PHE A 36 5.61 -21.72 -12.67
C PHE A 36 4.73 -21.57 -11.42
N LEU A 37 3.73 -22.45 -11.27
CA LEU A 37 2.83 -22.45 -10.11
C LEU A 37 3.53 -23.00 -8.85
N SER A 38 4.59 -22.33 -8.41
CA SER A 38 5.33 -22.64 -7.21
C SER A 38 5.94 -21.37 -6.66
N GLU A 39 5.26 -20.73 -5.72
CA GLU A 39 5.70 -19.49 -5.08
C GLU A 39 7.05 -19.66 -4.41
N LEU A 40 7.29 -20.81 -3.78
CA LEU A 40 8.58 -21.16 -3.13
C LEU A 40 9.72 -21.11 -4.14
N ALA A 41 9.57 -21.80 -5.26
CA ALA A 41 10.63 -21.92 -6.27
C ALA A 41 10.88 -20.60 -6.99
N VAL A 42 9.80 -19.93 -7.44
CA VAL A 42 9.91 -18.68 -8.20
C VAL A 42 10.45 -17.55 -7.33
N LEU A 43 9.93 -17.38 -6.12
CA LEU A 43 10.40 -16.33 -5.23
C LEU A 43 11.87 -16.57 -4.79
N GLY A 44 12.25 -17.83 -4.58
CA GLY A 44 13.63 -18.21 -4.31
C GLY A 44 14.56 -17.89 -5.48
N PHE A 45 14.11 -18.16 -6.71
CA PHE A 45 14.85 -17.82 -7.93
C PHE A 45 15.03 -16.30 -8.06
N GLU A 46 13.95 -15.52 -7.96
CA GLU A 46 14.00 -14.07 -8.09
C GLU A 46 14.84 -13.40 -6.99
N TYR A 47 14.81 -13.93 -5.78
CA TYR A 47 15.72 -13.51 -4.72
C TYR A 47 17.18 -13.74 -5.12
N GLY A 48 17.53 -14.94 -5.57
CA GLY A 48 18.90 -15.28 -6.02
C GLY A 48 19.33 -14.41 -7.20
N TYR A 49 18.45 -14.19 -8.18
CA TYR A 49 18.71 -13.32 -9.32
C TYR A 49 19.00 -11.88 -8.88
N SER A 50 18.22 -11.33 -7.96
CA SER A 50 18.40 -9.97 -7.44
C SER A 50 19.73 -9.75 -6.69
N LEU A 51 20.34 -10.82 -6.18
CA LEU A 51 21.65 -10.77 -5.53
C LEU A 51 22.80 -10.72 -6.55
N VAL A 52 22.64 -11.42 -7.67
CA VAL A 52 23.67 -11.51 -8.72
C VAL A 52 23.64 -10.28 -9.61
N GLU A 53 22.43 -9.74 -9.88
CA GLU A 53 22.24 -8.57 -10.75
C GLU A 53 21.56 -7.42 -9.98
N PRO A 54 22.29 -6.75 -9.09
CA PRO A 54 21.71 -5.73 -8.20
C PRO A 54 21.29 -4.43 -8.93
N ASN A 55 21.69 -4.25 -10.20
CA ASN A 55 21.35 -3.10 -11.03
C ASN A 55 20.08 -3.32 -11.86
N THR A 56 19.53 -4.50 -11.84
CA THR A 56 18.24 -4.83 -12.46
C THR A 56 17.10 -4.69 -11.46
N LEU A 57 16.01 -4.10 -11.89
CA LEU A 57 14.76 -4.09 -11.12
C LEU A 57 14.08 -5.45 -11.24
N THR A 58 14.31 -6.31 -10.26
CA THR A 58 13.72 -7.65 -10.19
C THR A 58 12.38 -7.59 -9.47
N ILE A 59 11.31 -8.06 -10.11
CA ILE A 59 9.95 -7.99 -9.57
C ILE A 59 9.32 -9.38 -9.63
N TRP A 60 8.78 -9.84 -8.53
CA TRP A 60 7.86 -10.98 -8.47
C TRP A 60 6.45 -10.50 -8.12
N GLU A 61 5.46 -10.87 -8.92
CA GLU A 61 4.05 -10.60 -8.64
C GLU A 61 3.32 -11.89 -8.30
N ALA A 62 2.72 -11.94 -7.11
CA ALA A 62 1.89 -13.07 -6.71
C ALA A 62 0.54 -13.05 -7.45
N GLN A 63 0.01 -14.21 -7.84
CA GLN A 63 -1.32 -14.32 -8.42
C GLN A 63 -2.41 -13.81 -7.47
N PHE A 64 -2.33 -14.19 -6.19
CA PHE A 64 -3.00 -13.60 -5.05
C PHE A 64 -1.95 -13.29 -3.99
N GLY A 65 -2.10 -12.17 -3.29
CA GLY A 65 -1.14 -11.81 -2.25
C GLY A 65 -1.05 -12.85 -1.12
N ASP A 66 -2.15 -13.54 -0.81
CA ASP A 66 -2.17 -14.62 0.17
C ASP A 66 -1.26 -15.80 -0.21
N PHE A 67 -1.05 -16.05 -1.48
CA PHE A 67 -0.20 -17.16 -1.95
C PHE A 67 1.28 -16.96 -1.64
N ALA A 68 1.72 -15.77 -1.25
CA ALA A 68 3.04 -15.56 -0.67
C ALA A 68 3.30 -16.48 0.55
N ASN A 69 2.24 -16.97 1.21
CA ASN A 69 2.34 -17.94 2.31
C ASN A 69 3.02 -19.27 1.86
N GLY A 70 2.87 -19.67 0.62
CA GLY A 70 3.54 -20.84 0.03
C GLY A 70 5.06 -20.69 -0.08
N ALA A 71 5.57 -19.45 -0.01
CA ALA A 71 6.99 -19.11 -0.02
C ALA A 71 7.48 -18.56 1.34
N GLN A 72 6.75 -18.77 2.42
CA GLN A 72 7.06 -18.17 3.73
C GLN A 72 8.48 -18.48 4.20
N VAL A 73 9.00 -19.68 3.94
CA VAL A 73 10.35 -20.04 4.30
C VAL A 73 11.41 -19.19 3.55
N ILE A 74 11.16 -18.85 2.30
CA ILE A 74 12.03 -17.95 1.52
C ILE A 74 11.97 -16.54 2.09
N ILE A 75 10.78 -16.07 2.45
CA ILE A 75 10.59 -14.76 3.06
C ILE A 75 11.34 -14.68 4.40
N ASP A 76 11.14 -15.63 5.30
CA ASP A 76 11.70 -15.61 6.66
C ASP A 76 13.21 -15.82 6.67
N GLN A 77 13.70 -16.82 5.91
CA GLN A 77 15.08 -17.25 6.02
C GLN A 77 16.03 -16.47 5.11
N PHE A 78 15.54 -15.88 4.03
CA PHE A 78 16.38 -15.23 3.03
C PHE A 78 16.03 -13.75 2.85
N ILE A 79 14.80 -13.42 2.42
CA ILE A 79 14.46 -12.05 2.02
C ILE A 79 14.51 -11.10 3.21
N SER A 80 13.89 -11.43 4.34
CA SER A 80 13.83 -10.56 5.52
C SER A 80 15.12 -10.54 6.34
N SER A 81 15.90 -11.61 6.31
CA SER A 81 17.02 -11.81 7.23
C SER A 81 18.40 -11.98 6.56
N GLY A 82 18.44 -12.13 5.23
CA GLY A 82 19.67 -12.42 4.50
C GLY A 82 20.74 -11.34 4.61
N GLU A 83 20.34 -10.07 4.64
CA GLU A 83 21.29 -8.98 4.87
C GLU A 83 21.92 -9.06 6.26
N ARG A 84 21.13 -9.31 7.30
CA ARG A 84 21.64 -9.40 8.68
C ARG A 84 22.50 -10.64 8.92
N LYS A 85 22.10 -11.80 8.34
CA LYS A 85 22.82 -13.07 8.52
C LYS A 85 24.11 -13.14 7.69
N TRP A 86 24.05 -12.65 6.45
CA TRP A 86 25.09 -12.94 5.44
C TRP A 86 25.57 -11.72 4.68
N GLN A 87 25.10 -10.51 5.06
CA GLN A 87 25.38 -9.26 4.36
C GLN A 87 24.97 -9.31 2.87
N ARG A 88 23.89 -10.03 2.57
CA ARG A 88 23.33 -10.15 1.22
C ARG A 88 22.18 -9.16 1.05
N ALA A 89 22.46 -8.05 0.39
CA ALA A 89 21.48 -7.02 0.10
C ALA A 89 20.74 -7.34 -1.19
N SER A 90 19.41 -7.47 -1.13
CA SER A 90 18.53 -7.73 -2.26
C SER A 90 17.69 -6.49 -2.59
N GLY A 91 17.53 -6.17 -3.86
CA GLY A 91 16.61 -5.15 -4.35
C GLY A 91 15.27 -5.71 -4.84
N LEU A 92 14.96 -6.96 -4.52
CA LEU A 92 13.74 -7.64 -4.96
C LEU A 92 12.48 -6.86 -4.58
N VAL A 93 11.56 -6.76 -5.54
CA VAL A 93 10.21 -6.20 -5.32
C VAL A 93 9.20 -7.34 -5.32
N MET A 94 8.37 -7.39 -4.31
CA MET A 94 7.23 -8.30 -4.21
C MET A 94 5.94 -7.49 -4.39
N LEU A 95 5.20 -7.74 -5.47
CA LEU A 95 3.88 -7.17 -5.70
C LEU A 95 2.82 -8.14 -5.21
N LEU A 96 2.09 -7.74 -4.18
CA LEU A 96 1.14 -8.60 -3.49
C LEU A 96 -0.27 -8.02 -3.59
N PRO A 97 -1.15 -8.58 -4.43
CA PRO A 97 -2.57 -8.19 -4.44
C PRO A 97 -3.17 -8.23 -3.03
N HIS A 98 -3.65 -7.07 -2.56
CA HIS A 98 -4.20 -6.89 -1.22
C HIS A 98 -5.25 -5.78 -1.22
N GLY A 99 -6.50 -6.14 -0.96
CA GLY A 99 -7.62 -5.22 -0.91
C GLY A 99 -8.92 -5.97 -0.65
N TYR A 100 -9.79 -5.40 0.18
CA TYR A 100 -11.04 -6.03 0.61
C TYR A 100 -12.18 -5.64 -0.33
N GLU A 101 -12.49 -6.53 -1.27
CA GLU A 101 -13.45 -6.30 -2.36
C GLU A 101 -14.62 -7.30 -2.36
N GLY A 102 -14.75 -8.09 -1.29
CA GLY A 102 -15.87 -9.05 -1.12
C GLY A 102 -15.72 -10.35 -1.91
N GLN A 103 -14.51 -10.69 -2.36
CA GLN A 103 -14.23 -11.87 -3.16
C GLN A 103 -13.68 -13.06 -2.36
N GLY A 104 -13.69 -12.98 -1.04
CA GLY A 104 -13.21 -14.03 -0.14
C GLY A 104 -11.82 -13.77 0.42
N PRO A 105 -11.36 -14.63 1.36
CA PRO A 105 -10.13 -14.42 2.13
C PRO A 105 -8.87 -14.35 1.25
N GLU A 106 -8.69 -15.29 0.33
CA GLU A 106 -7.50 -15.45 -0.50
C GLU A 106 -7.33 -14.29 -1.49
N HIS A 107 -8.44 -13.67 -1.90
CA HIS A 107 -8.44 -12.51 -2.80
C HIS A 107 -8.31 -11.16 -2.05
N SER A 108 -8.40 -11.17 -0.72
CA SER A 108 -8.45 -9.93 0.07
C SER A 108 -7.13 -9.61 0.74
N SER A 109 -6.48 -10.58 1.38
CA SER A 109 -5.34 -10.31 2.25
C SER A 109 -4.04 -10.96 1.75
N ALA A 110 -3.00 -10.15 1.59
CA ALA A 110 -1.62 -10.61 1.47
C ALA A 110 -0.92 -10.78 2.84
N ARG A 111 -1.69 -10.78 3.93
CA ARG A 111 -1.19 -10.91 5.30
C ARG A 111 -0.11 -9.89 5.63
N LEU A 112 -0.44 -8.62 5.40
CA LEU A 112 0.39 -7.45 5.63
C LEU A 112 1.09 -7.45 7.00
N GLU A 113 0.39 -7.86 8.05
CA GLU A 113 0.89 -7.95 9.43
C GLU A 113 2.11 -8.86 9.57
N ARG A 114 2.23 -9.93 8.78
CA ARG A 114 3.38 -10.84 8.81
C ARG A 114 4.64 -10.17 8.31
N PHE A 115 4.54 -9.40 7.24
CA PHE A 115 5.68 -8.62 6.73
C PHE A 115 6.09 -7.54 7.72
N LEU A 116 5.14 -6.85 8.32
CA LEU A 116 5.43 -5.81 9.32
C LEU A 116 6.08 -6.39 10.58
N GLN A 117 5.71 -7.62 10.98
CA GLN A 117 6.34 -8.33 12.09
C GLN A 117 7.82 -8.67 11.81
N LEU A 118 8.17 -8.96 10.56
CA LEU A 118 9.54 -9.27 10.13
C LEU A 118 10.43 -8.02 10.02
N CYS A 119 9.86 -6.83 10.12
CA CYS A 119 10.56 -5.57 9.93
C CYS A 119 11.37 -5.16 11.15
N ALA A 120 12.69 -5.06 10.98
CA ALA A 120 13.62 -4.50 11.97
C ALA A 120 14.92 -4.03 11.29
N ASN A 121 15.61 -3.07 11.89
CA ASN A 121 16.91 -2.58 11.40
C ASN A 121 16.89 -2.14 9.92
N ASP A 122 15.79 -1.58 9.47
CA ASP A 122 15.57 -1.16 8.07
C ASP A 122 15.80 -2.28 7.03
N ASN A 123 15.50 -3.54 7.38
CA ASN A 123 15.72 -4.72 6.54
C ASN A 123 14.82 -4.77 5.30
N LEU A 124 13.60 -4.28 5.41
CA LEU A 124 12.56 -4.30 4.38
C LEU A 124 11.98 -2.90 4.15
N GLN A 125 11.26 -2.75 3.06
CA GLN A 125 10.33 -1.65 2.86
C GLN A 125 8.93 -2.23 2.66
N VAL A 126 7.93 -1.74 3.38
CA VAL A 126 6.53 -2.18 3.23
C VAL A 126 5.66 -0.99 2.88
N MET A 127 4.94 -1.09 1.76
CA MET A 127 4.17 0.01 1.20
C MET A 127 2.80 -0.44 0.70
N ASN A 128 1.90 0.54 0.62
CA ASN A 128 0.60 0.39 -0.03
C ASN A 128 0.27 1.69 -0.76
N CYS A 129 0.62 1.77 -2.04
CA CYS A 129 0.50 2.98 -2.84
C CYS A 129 -0.93 3.21 -3.32
N THR A 130 -1.38 4.45 -3.24
CA THR A 130 -2.75 4.86 -3.61
C THR A 130 -2.81 5.83 -4.78
N THR A 131 -1.68 6.09 -5.45
CA THR A 131 -1.64 6.82 -6.72
C THR A 131 -0.65 6.19 -7.69
N PRO A 132 -0.90 6.24 -9.01
CA PRO A 132 0.02 5.73 -10.03
C PRO A 132 1.42 6.35 -9.93
N ALA A 133 1.52 7.67 -9.73
CA ALA A 133 2.82 8.35 -9.61
C ALA A 133 3.60 7.88 -8.38
N ASN A 134 2.94 7.71 -7.23
CA ASN A 134 3.61 7.23 -6.03
C ASN A 134 4.10 5.78 -6.18
N TYR A 135 3.29 4.93 -6.84
CA TYR A 135 3.68 3.57 -7.21
C TYR A 135 4.91 3.58 -8.14
N PHE A 136 4.88 4.38 -9.21
CA PHE A 136 6.01 4.55 -10.11
C PHE A 136 7.30 4.96 -9.37
N HIS A 137 7.21 5.97 -8.50
CA HIS A 137 8.37 6.43 -7.74
C HIS A 137 8.83 5.42 -6.68
N ALA A 138 7.97 4.57 -6.15
CA ALA A 138 8.37 3.47 -5.28
C ALA A 138 9.27 2.47 -6.02
N LEU A 139 8.90 2.08 -7.25
CA LEU A 139 9.71 1.20 -8.09
C LEU A 139 10.98 1.90 -8.58
N ARG A 140 10.87 3.13 -9.08
CA ARG A 140 12.01 3.90 -9.57
C ARG A 140 13.11 4.03 -8.52
N ARG A 141 12.76 4.32 -7.28
CA ARG A 141 13.75 4.52 -6.20
C ARG A 141 14.49 3.24 -5.80
N GLN A 142 13.96 2.04 -6.11
CA GLN A 142 14.66 0.77 -5.84
C GLN A 142 16.02 0.72 -6.54
N ILE A 143 16.11 1.28 -7.74
CA ILE A 143 17.34 1.28 -8.53
C ILE A 143 18.16 2.57 -8.34
N HIS A 144 17.50 3.71 -8.11
CA HIS A 144 18.18 4.99 -7.98
C HIS A 144 18.91 5.20 -6.64
N ARG A 145 18.67 4.37 -5.64
CA ARG A 145 19.38 4.41 -4.37
C ARG A 145 20.71 3.67 -4.46
N ASP A 146 21.69 4.15 -3.69
CA ASP A 146 23.01 3.51 -3.60
C ASP A 146 23.03 2.24 -2.75
N PHE A 147 21.89 1.80 -2.26
CA PHE A 147 21.70 0.58 -1.48
C PHE A 147 20.51 -0.22 -2.00
N ARG A 148 20.48 -1.51 -1.67
CA ARG A 148 19.38 -2.42 -2.00
C ARG A 148 18.67 -2.88 -0.73
N LYS A 149 17.34 -2.81 -0.74
CA LYS A 149 16.46 -3.34 0.31
C LYS A 149 15.23 -3.94 -0.36
N PRO A 150 14.79 -5.14 0.04
CA PRO A 150 13.57 -5.70 -0.50
C PRO A 150 12.37 -4.78 -0.29
N LEU A 151 11.51 -4.70 -1.28
CA LEU A 151 10.27 -3.93 -1.24
C LEU A 151 9.07 -4.86 -1.29
N VAL A 152 8.23 -4.83 -0.27
CA VAL A 152 6.92 -5.47 -0.24
C VAL A 152 5.88 -4.41 -0.53
N LEU A 153 5.18 -4.54 -1.66
CA LEU A 153 4.23 -3.55 -2.16
C LEU A 153 2.84 -4.17 -2.27
N MET A 154 1.92 -3.70 -1.45
CA MET A 154 0.51 -4.08 -1.51
C MET A 154 -0.14 -3.44 -2.73
N THR A 155 -0.84 -4.24 -3.55
CA THR A 155 -1.40 -3.82 -4.84
C THR A 155 -2.89 -4.11 -4.93
N PRO A 156 -3.77 -3.23 -4.41
CA PRO A 156 -5.22 -3.41 -4.49
C PRO A 156 -5.70 -3.40 -5.96
N LYS A 157 -6.33 -4.49 -6.41
CA LYS A 157 -6.75 -4.68 -7.81
C LYS A 157 -7.76 -3.63 -8.28
N SER A 158 -8.68 -3.22 -7.42
CA SER A 158 -9.70 -2.21 -7.74
C SER A 158 -9.13 -0.84 -8.05
N LEU A 159 -7.93 -0.52 -7.57
CA LEU A 159 -7.29 0.77 -7.84
C LEU A 159 -6.91 0.94 -9.31
N LEU A 160 -6.69 -0.14 -10.06
CA LEU A 160 -6.45 -0.11 -11.50
C LEU A 160 -7.58 0.54 -12.31
N ARG A 161 -8.80 0.55 -11.76
CA ARG A 161 -10.00 1.11 -12.42
C ARG A 161 -10.69 2.20 -11.59
N ASN A 162 -10.07 2.64 -10.51
CA ASN A 162 -10.66 3.65 -9.64
C ASN A 162 -10.47 5.04 -10.24
N LYS A 163 -11.59 5.75 -10.48
CA LYS A 163 -11.60 7.09 -11.10
C LYS A 163 -10.84 8.17 -10.31
N TYR A 164 -10.63 7.97 -9.03
CA TYR A 164 -9.87 8.89 -8.16
C TYR A 164 -8.42 8.46 -7.98
N CYS A 165 -8.05 7.24 -8.37
CA CYS A 165 -6.67 6.73 -8.33
C CYS A 165 -5.96 7.10 -9.64
N VAL A 166 -5.74 8.38 -9.83
CA VAL A 166 -5.11 8.94 -11.04
C VAL A 166 -3.98 9.89 -10.65
N SER A 167 -3.07 10.15 -11.57
CA SER A 167 -1.98 11.11 -11.42
C SER A 167 -1.83 11.91 -12.69
N SER A 168 -1.40 13.16 -12.58
CA SER A 168 -1.03 13.98 -13.73
C SER A 168 0.29 13.48 -14.32
N ILE A 169 0.56 13.73 -15.61
CA ILE A 169 1.81 13.30 -16.24
C ILE A 169 3.02 14.00 -15.61
N GLU A 170 2.84 15.21 -15.10
CA GLU A 170 3.86 15.97 -14.40
C GLU A 170 4.32 15.32 -13.11
N ASP A 171 3.46 14.50 -12.48
CA ASP A 171 3.78 13.77 -11.25
C ASP A 171 4.82 12.64 -11.47
N PHE A 172 5.13 12.31 -12.73
CA PHE A 172 6.11 11.27 -13.10
C PHE A 172 7.48 11.82 -13.48
N ASN A 173 7.68 13.12 -13.42
CA ASN A 173 8.91 13.76 -13.90
C ASN A 173 10.10 13.60 -12.93
N LYS A 174 11.29 14.11 -13.33
CA LYS A 174 12.52 14.02 -12.53
C LYS A 174 12.51 14.87 -11.26
N GLN A 175 11.63 15.86 -11.17
CA GLN A 175 11.52 16.76 -10.01
C GLN A 175 10.58 16.25 -8.96
N THR A 176 9.82 15.18 -9.24
CA THR A 176 8.90 14.55 -8.31
C THR A 176 9.52 13.29 -7.71
N SER A 177 8.99 12.86 -6.59
CA SER A 177 9.54 11.74 -5.83
C SER A 177 8.46 11.00 -5.04
N PHE A 178 8.81 9.88 -4.48
CA PHE A 178 7.93 9.09 -3.62
C PHE A 178 7.56 9.85 -2.34
N HIS A 179 6.27 9.96 -2.07
CA HIS A 179 5.72 10.50 -0.83
C HIS A 179 5.36 9.36 0.13
N ARG A 180 5.91 9.37 1.34
CA ARG A 180 5.61 8.37 2.37
C ARG A 180 4.23 8.55 3.00
N ILE A 181 3.70 9.77 2.91
CA ILE A 181 2.35 10.15 3.33
C ILE A 181 1.75 10.95 2.18
N LEU A 182 0.51 10.65 1.80
CA LEU A 182 -0.25 11.45 0.86
C LEU A 182 -1.42 12.14 1.56
N TRP A 183 -1.74 13.31 1.06
CA TRP A 183 -2.78 14.17 1.60
C TRP A 183 -4.15 13.81 1.05
N ASP A 184 -5.16 14.34 1.71
CA ASP A 184 -6.54 14.31 1.26
C ASP A 184 -6.71 15.01 -0.11
N HIS A 185 -7.51 14.43 -0.99
CA HIS A 185 -7.83 15.05 -2.28
C HIS A 185 -8.44 16.45 -2.14
N ALA A 186 -9.16 16.71 -1.06
CA ALA A 186 -9.74 18.03 -0.78
C ALA A 186 -8.70 19.12 -0.48
N LEU A 187 -7.43 18.75 -0.27
CA LEU A 187 -6.32 19.70 -0.08
C LEU A 187 -5.59 20.05 -1.39
N ASN A 188 -5.86 19.32 -2.46
CA ASN A 188 -5.24 19.58 -3.75
C ASN A 188 -5.77 20.87 -4.36
N LYS A 189 -4.90 21.69 -4.95
CA LYS A 189 -5.26 22.98 -5.54
C LYS A 189 -6.29 22.87 -6.67
N ASP A 190 -6.29 21.75 -7.38
CA ASP A 190 -7.21 21.45 -8.50
C ASP A 190 -8.47 20.71 -8.07
N SER A 191 -8.76 20.68 -6.78
CA SER A 191 -9.84 19.89 -6.17
C SER A 191 -11.23 20.52 -6.30
N LYS A 192 -11.56 21.18 -7.42
CA LYS A 192 -12.90 21.77 -7.65
C LYS A 192 -14.06 20.77 -7.47
N ASN A 193 -13.77 19.49 -7.54
CA ASN A 193 -14.73 18.39 -7.42
C ASN A 193 -14.89 17.84 -6.01
N PHE A 194 -14.14 18.37 -5.01
CA PHE A 194 -14.17 17.91 -3.63
C PHE A 194 -14.67 19.00 -2.69
N ILE A 195 -15.23 18.59 -1.56
CA ILE A 195 -15.68 19.52 -0.53
C ILE A 195 -14.53 20.38 -0.03
N LYS A 196 -14.85 21.63 0.32
CA LYS A 196 -13.91 22.51 0.99
C LYS A 196 -13.87 22.19 2.48
N LEU A 197 -12.73 21.65 2.95
CA LEU A 197 -12.53 21.35 4.36
C LEU A 197 -12.46 22.62 5.23
N LYS A 198 -12.87 22.49 6.47
CA LYS A 198 -12.65 23.53 7.51
C LYS A 198 -11.15 23.79 7.70
N LYS A 199 -10.84 24.96 8.25
CA LYS A 199 -9.46 25.29 8.69
C LYS A 199 -8.96 24.22 9.69
N PRO A 200 -7.67 23.92 9.74
CA PRO A 200 -7.10 22.84 10.58
C PRO A 200 -7.57 22.89 12.04
N ALA A 201 -7.61 24.08 12.66
CA ALA A 201 -8.08 24.24 14.04
C ALA A 201 -9.57 23.90 14.25
N LYS A 202 -10.38 23.78 13.18
CA LYS A 202 -11.81 23.40 13.24
C LYS A 202 -12.08 21.96 12.78
N ILE A 203 -11.05 21.22 12.38
CA ILE A 203 -11.16 19.80 12.06
C ILE A 203 -11.38 19.03 13.36
N LYS A 204 -12.38 18.17 13.37
CA LYS A 204 -12.76 17.34 14.53
C LYS A 204 -12.12 15.97 14.52
N LYS A 205 -11.93 15.38 13.34
CA LYS A 205 -11.35 14.05 13.19
C LYS A 205 -10.25 14.05 12.14
N VAL A 206 -9.13 13.45 12.49
CA VAL A 206 -8.05 13.07 11.58
C VAL A 206 -8.04 11.55 11.47
N ILE A 207 -8.22 11.05 10.27
CA ILE A 207 -8.22 9.62 9.98
C ILE A 207 -6.93 9.28 9.22
N LEU A 208 -6.13 8.42 9.81
CA LEU A 208 -4.96 7.83 9.18
C LEU A 208 -5.37 6.46 8.62
N CYS A 209 -5.03 6.17 7.38
CA CYS A 209 -5.34 4.90 6.74
C CYS A 209 -4.26 4.51 5.73
N SER A 210 -4.34 3.30 5.19
CA SER A 210 -3.46 2.81 4.13
C SER A 210 -4.27 2.04 3.09
N GLY A 211 -3.89 2.15 1.82
CA GLY A 211 -4.54 1.42 0.73
C GLY A 211 -5.92 1.93 0.32
N LYS A 212 -6.69 1.04 -0.29
CA LYS A 212 -7.94 1.39 -0.98
C LYS A 212 -9.07 1.92 -0.10
N VAL A 213 -9.07 1.62 1.20
CA VAL A 213 -10.10 2.11 2.15
C VAL A 213 -10.24 3.64 2.09
N TYR A 214 -9.17 4.33 1.79
CA TYR A 214 -9.18 5.76 1.58
C TYR A 214 -10.25 6.21 0.59
N PHE A 215 -10.40 5.52 -0.54
CA PHE A 215 -11.34 5.91 -1.59
C PHE A 215 -12.80 5.65 -1.20
N ASP A 216 -13.05 4.63 -0.40
CA ASP A 216 -14.37 4.35 0.18
C ASP A 216 -14.77 5.47 1.17
N LEU A 217 -13.82 5.85 2.04
CA LEU A 217 -14.01 6.96 2.97
C LEU A 217 -14.18 8.31 2.25
N LEU A 218 -13.37 8.58 1.23
CA LEU A 218 -13.48 9.78 0.41
C LEU A 218 -14.86 9.88 -0.24
N SER A 219 -15.29 8.80 -0.91
CA SER A 219 -16.59 8.75 -1.58
C SER A 219 -17.76 8.95 -0.60
N ALA A 220 -17.68 8.36 0.58
CA ALA A 220 -18.70 8.53 1.62
C ALA A 220 -18.73 9.96 2.15
N ARG A 221 -17.56 10.56 2.45
CA ARG A 221 -17.47 11.95 2.91
C ARG A 221 -18.09 12.94 1.92
N GLU A 222 -17.77 12.80 0.63
CA GLU A 222 -18.32 13.67 -0.41
C GLU A 222 -19.85 13.57 -0.51
N LYS A 223 -20.41 12.36 -0.33
CA LYS A 223 -21.88 12.15 -0.32
C LYS A 223 -22.56 12.84 0.85
N ILE A 224 -22.01 12.74 2.05
CA ILE A 224 -22.59 13.30 3.28
C ILE A 224 -22.13 14.74 3.57
N LYS A 225 -21.26 15.29 2.72
CA LYS A 225 -20.71 16.65 2.80
C LYS A 225 -20.09 16.98 4.17
N ARG A 226 -19.32 16.07 4.76
CA ARG A 226 -18.63 16.28 6.04
C ARG A 226 -17.32 17.04 5.83
N ASP A 227 -17.25 18.28 6.26
CA ASP A 227 -16.13 19.22 6.09
C ASP A 227 -15.18 19.30 7.27
N ASP A 228 -15.44 18.56 8.35
CA ASP A 228 -14.68 18.55 9.60
C ASP A 228 -13.91 17.25 9.85
N VAL A 229 -13.79 16.40 8.83
CA VAL A 229 -13.04 15.13 8.83
C VAL A 229 -12.00 15.18 7.70
N ILE A 230 -10.74 14.93 8.02
CA ILE A 230 -9.63 14.90 7.07
C ILE A 230 -8.94 13.53 7.07
N PHE A 231 -8.41 13.14 5.92
CA PHE A 231 -7.71 11.88 5.72
C PHE A 231 -6.23 12.08 5.42
N PHE A 232 -5.38 11.20 5.95
CA PHE A 232 -3.99 11.05 5.55
C PHE A 232 -3.72 9.59 5.19
N ARG A 233 -3.09 9.37 4.03
CA ARG A 233 -2.73 8.04 3.54
C ARG A 233 -1.29 7.75 3.91
N ILE A 234 -1.07 6.73 4.73
CA ILE A 234 0.28 6.25 5.04
C ILE A 234 0.66 5.26 3.93
N GLU A 235 1.43 5.74 2.96
CA GLU A 235 1.84 4.98 1.79
C GLU A 235 3.01 4.03 2.11
N GLN A 236 3.90 4.43 3.02
CA GLN A 236 4.99 3.61 3.52
C GLN A 236 4.75 3.25 4.98
N LEU A 237 4.50 1.96 5.24
CA LEU A 237 4.26 1.45 6.59
C LEU A 237 5.56 1.10 7.31
N TYR A 238 6.61 0.69 6.56
CA TYR A 238 7.93 0.49 7.11
C TYR A 238 9.03 0.88 6.10
N PRO A 239 10.13 1.55 6.50
CA PRO A 239 10.26 2.27 7.78
C PRO A 239 9.18 3.35 7.95
N PHE A 240 8.62 3.43 9.16
CA PHE A 240 7.48 4.30 9.41
C PHE A 240 7.87 5.79 9.35
N PRO A 241 7.12 6.66 8.66
CA PRO A 241 7.51 8.04 8.37
C PRO A 241 7.22 9.02 9.52
N VAL A 242 7.75 8.78 10.71
CA VAL A 242 7.44 9.53 11.93
C VAL A 242 7.69 11.04 11.77
N LYS A 243 8.86 11.42 11.24
CA LYS A 243 9.22 12.85 11.05
C LYS A 243 8.22 13.58 10.15
N SER A 244 7.79 12.94 9.07
CA SER A 244 6.78 13.50 8.17
C SER A 244 5.43 13.59 8.87
N LEU A 245 5.05 12.57 9.62
CA LEU A 245 3.77 12.51 10.32
C LEU A 245 3.67 13.62 11.40
N VAL A 246 4.73 13.88 12.15
CA VAL A 246 4.81 15.00 13.11
C VAL A 246 4.50 16.33 12.41
N LYS A 247 5.11 16.57 11.25
CA LYS A 247 4.89 17.80 10.47
C LYS A 247 3.43 17.91 10.01
N GLU A 248 2.88 16.85 9.44
CA GLU A 248 1.53 16.85 8.86
C GLU A 248 0.43 16.93 9.92
N LEU A 249 0.60 16.34 11.10
CA LEU A 249 -0.44 16.32 12.13
C LEU A 249 -0.42 17.57 13.06
N LYS A 250 0.71 18.27 13.16
CA LYS A 250 0.86 19.44 14.03
C LYS A 250 -0.26 20.49 13.89
N PRO A 251 -0.76 20.84 12.68
CA PRO A 251 -1.84 21.82 12.51
C PRO A 251 -3.17 21.42 13.16
N TYR A 252 -3.38 20.13 13.44
CA TYR A 252 -4.62 19.56 13.98
C TYR A 252 -4.56 19.27 15.48
N ALA A 253 -3.40 19.51 16.13
CA ALA A 253 -3.15 19.12 17.52
C ALA A 253 -4.10 19.76 18.54
N SER A 254 -4.63 20.95 18.27
CA SER A 254 -5.44 21.73 19.23
C SER A 254 -6.86 21.20 19.44
N ASN A 255 -7.42 20.47 18.49
CA ASN A 255 -8.86 20.12 18.53
C ASN A 255 -9.20 18.72 18.06
N ALA A 256 -8.49 18.17 17.08
CA ALA A 256 -8.88 16.93 16.43
C ALA A 256 -8.72 15.70 17.34
N LYS A 257 -9.58 14.70 17.15
CA LYS A 257 -9.38 13.33 17.60
C LYS A 257 -8.72 12.52 16.47
N PHE A 258 -7.85 11.59 16.82
CA PHE A 258 -7.04 10.86 15.86
C PHE A 258 -7.42 9.38 15.82
N TYR A 259 -7.54 8.84 14.61
CA TYR A 259 -7.96 7.47 14.38
C TYR A 259 -7.07 6.80 13.32
N TRP A 260 -6.76 5.53 13.55
CA TRP A 260 -6.30 4.63 12.51
C TRP A 260 -7.49 3.87 11.96
N CYS A 261 -7.67 3.89 10.64
CA CYS A 261 -8.73 3.16 9.95
C CYS A 261 -8.13 2.14 8.99
N GLN A 262 -8.53 0.88 9.09
CA GLN A 262 -8.13 -0.20 8.20
C GLN A 262 -9.29 -1.13 7.88
N GLU A 263 -9.18 -1.86 6.76
CA GLU A 263 -10.17 -2.85 6.33
C GLU A 263 -9.96 -4.22 6.99
N GLU A 264 -8.73 -4.55 7.31
CA GLU A 264 -8.34 -5.81 7.92
C GLU A 264 -8.94 -5.96 9.32
N PRO A 265 -9.15 -7.20 9.80
CA PRO A 265 -9.48 -7.46 11.19
C PRO A 265 -8.47 -6.82 12.15
N LYS A 266 -8.91 -6.44 13.33
CA LYS A 266 -8.07 -5.73 14.31
C LYS A 266 -6.77 -6.44 14.68
N ASN A 267 -6.77 -7.76 14.68
CA ASN A 267 -5.58 -8.59 14.95
C ASN A 267 -4.66 -8.74 13.73
N MET A 268 -5.07 -8.24 12.57
CA MET A 268 -4.35 -8.27 11.30
C MET A 268 -4.08 -6.85 10.79
N GLY A 269 -3.47 -6.74 9.61
CA GLY A 269 -3.14 -5.45 9.01
C GLY A 269 -2.06 -4.68 9.76
N ALA A 270 -2.10 -3.35 9.69
CA ALA A 270 -1.02 -2.52 10.19
C ALA A 270 -1.21 -2.02 11.63
N TRP A 271 -2.41 -2.12 12.22
CA TRP A 271 -2.74 -1.48 13.50
C TRP A 271 -1.71 -1.68 14.60
N PHE A 272 -1.32 -2.93 14.89
CA PHE A 272 -0.39 -3.21 15.99
C PHE A 272 1.04 -2.72 15.71
N SER A 273 1.41 -2.58 14.44
CA SER A 273 2.74 -2.10 14.06
C SER A 273 2.83 -0.58 14.04
N VAL A 274 1.74 0.13 13.71
CA VAL A 274 1.77 1.59 13.52
C VAL A 274 1.30 2.40 14.73
N ARG A 275 0.49 1.82 15.61
CA ARG A 275 -0.16 2.53 16.72
C ARG A 275 0.83 3.25 17.64
N ASP A 276 1.93 2.61 17.98
CA ASP A 276 2.89 3.16 18.94
C ASP A 276 3.69 4.31 18.31
N TYR A 277 4.00 4.24 17.01
CA TYR A 277 4.60 5.36 16.27
C TYR A 277 3.64 6.55 16.15
N ILE A 278 2.35 6.29 15.91
CA ILE A 278 1.34 7.35 15.85
C ILE A 278 1.13 7.93 17.25
N GLN A 279 1.04 7.10 18.29
CA GLN A 279 0.92 7.53 19.67
C GLN A 279 2.07 8.46 20.06
N TRP A 280 3.30 8.05 19.80
CA TRP A 280 4.49 8.88 20.03
C TRP A 280 4.44 10.21 19.25
N THR A 281 3.94 10.18 18.01
CA THR A 281 3.75 11.39 17.20
C THR A 281 2.79 12.36 17.87
N LEU A 282 1.64 11.87 18.37
CA LEU A 282 0.63 12.70 19.03
C LEU A 282 1.17 13.34 20.32
N GLU A 283 1.94 12.61 21.08
CA GLU A 283 2.64 13.11 22.28
C GLU A 283 3.67 14.18 21.91
N THR A 284 4.47 13.93 20.88
CA THR A 284 5.50 14.87 20.38
C THR A 284 4.91 16.21 19.95
N ILE A 285 3.76 16.19 19.24
CA ILE A 285 3.08 17.43 18.83
C ILE A 285 2.24 18.05 19.93
N LYS A 286 2.22 17.46 21.14
CA LYS A 286 1.41 17.86 22.29
C LYS A 286 -0.08 17.99 21.93
N ALA A 287 -0.61 16.98 21.23
CA ALA A 287 -2.01 16.97 20.83
C ALA A 287 -2.93 17.00 22.07
N LYS A 288 -3.97 17.86 22.06
CA LYS A 288 -4.98 17.92 23.13
C LYS A 288 -5.66 16.57 23.34
N ASN A 289 -6.01 15.88 22.23
CA ASN A 289 -6.50 14.51 22.23
C ASN A 289 -5.34 13.61 21.79
N ASN A 290 -4.46 13.27 22.70
CA ASN A 290 -3.21 12.55 22.40
C ASN A 290 -3.32 11.04 22.35
N LYS A 291 -4.54 10.49 22.31
CA LYS A 291 -4.75 9.05 22.21
C LYS A 291 -5.22 8.65 20.81
N ILE A 292 -4.47 7.75 20.16
CA ILE A 292 -4.91 7.14 18.91
C ILE A 292 -5.99 6.09 19.16
N SER A 293 -7.04 6.10 18.34
CA SER A 293 -8.14 5.14 18.41
C SER A 293 -8.22 4.30 17.12
N TYR A 294 -8.77 3.10 17.21
CA TYR A 294 -8.93 2.18 16.11
C TYR A 294 -10.35 2.22 15.53
N ILE A 295 -10.42 2.24 14.20
CA ILE A 295 -11.65 2.00 13.43
C ILE A 295 -11.34 0.89 12.41
N GLY A 296 -12.14 -0.16 12.39
CA GLY A 296 -11.99 -1.30 11.49
C GLY A 296 -12.85 -2.46 11.90
N ARG A 297 -12.60 -3.63 11.31
CA ARG A 297 -13.27 -4.88 11.67
C ARG A 297 -12.85 -5.36 13.05
N ASN A 298 -13.71 -6.16 13.68
CA ASN A 298 -13.38 -6.86 14.91
C ASN A 298 -12.26 -7.89 14.65
N PRO A 299 -11.56 -8.38 15.70
CA PRO A 299 -10.64 -9.50 15.55
C PRO A 299 -11.35 -10.71 14.94
N ASP A 300 -10.66 -11.38 14.00
CA ASP A 300 -11.20 -12.58 13.34
C ASP A 300 -10.04 -13.56 13.07
N ALA A 301 -10.33 -14.85 13.04
CA ALA A 301 -9.38 -15.89 12.65
C ALA A 301 -9.16 -15.94 11.13
N SER A 302 -10.17 -15.54 10.34
CA SER A 302 -10.07 -15.40 8.89
C SER A 302 -9.71 -13.97 8.50
N PRO A 303 -8.85 -13.76 7.48
CA PRO A 303 -8.54 -12.42 7.00
C PRO A 303 -9.77 -11.66 6.48
N ALA A 304 -10.72 -12.36 5.85
CA ALA A 304 -11.95 -11.76 5.35
C ALA A 304 -13.09 -12.79 5.35
N THR A 305 -14.33 -12.31 5.26
CA THR A 305 -15.50 -13.17 5.08
C THR A 305 -15.56 -13.74 3.66
N GLY A 306 -16.03 -14.97 3.50
CA GLY A 306 -16.34 -15.59 2.21
C GLY A 306 -17.66 -15.11 1.58
N TYR A 307 -18.48 -14.32 2.29
CA TYR A 307 -19.80 -13.87 1.84
C TYR A 307 -19.81 -12.40 1.46
N ALA A 308 -20.07 -12.10 0.18
CA ALA A 308 -20.10 -10.72 -0.32
C ALA A 308 -21.09 -9.81 0.41
N LYS A 309 -22.27 -10.33 0.80
CA LYS A 309 -23.25 -9.56 1.58
C LYS A 309 -22.71 -9.15 2.94
N ARG A 310 -22.06 -10.08 3.65
CA ARG A 310 -21.43 -9.81 4.96
C ARG A 310 -20.30 -8.80 4.81
N HIS A 311 -19.45 -8.96 3.80
CA HIS A 311 -18.42 -7.97 3.47
C HIS A 311 -19.01 -6.56 3.33
N SER A 312 -20.11 -6.42 2.56
CA SER A 312 -20.74 -5.11 2.34
C SER A 312 -21.24 -4.48 3.63
N VAL A 313 -21.82 -5.27 4.53
CA VAL A 313 -22.27 -4.80 5.85
C VAL A 313 -21.06 -4.33 6.69
N GLU A 314 -20.03 -5.14 6.81
CA GLU A 314 -18.82 -4.83 7.57
C GLU A 314 -18.11 -3.58 7.04
N GLN A 315 -18.05 -3.40 5.70
CA GLN A 315 -17.46 -2.22 5.09
C GLN A 315 -18.26 -0.96 5.38
N GLN A 316 -19.59 -1.04 5.33
CA GLN A 316 -20.46 0.08 5.69
C GLN A 316 -20.36 0.44 7.17
N GLU A 317 -20.20 -0.53 8.06
CA GLU A 317 -19.97 -0.28 9.49
C GLU A 317 -18.67 0.49 9.75
N ILE A 318 -17.58 0.16 9.02
CA ILE A 318 -16.33 0.91 9.13
C ILE A 318 -16.57 2.36 8.71
N ILE A 319 -17.20 2.58 7.57
CA ILE A 319 -17.51 3.92 7.05
C ILE A 319 -18.37 4.70 8.06
N LYS A 320 -19.43 4.07 8.58
CA LYS A 320 -20.32 4.68 9.58
C LYS A 320 -19.55 5.15 10.80
N LYS A 321 -18.70 4.29 11.40
CA LYS A 321 -17.87 4.62 12.57
C LYS A 321 -16.93 5.81 12.34
N VAL A 322 -16.44 6.01 11.11
CA VAL A 322 -15.60 7.17 10.79
C VAL A 322 -16.39 8.47 10.89
N PHE A 323 -17.67 8.49 10.51
CA PHE A 323 -18.48 9.70 10.43
C PHE A 323 -19.43 9.92 11.61
N GLU A 324 -19.58 8.97 12.50
CA GLU A 324 -20.22 9.17 13.82
C GLU A 324 -19.36 10.09 14.72
#